data_38fd5129181230f2d4191df8e1ec74bc
#
_entry.id   38fd5129181230f2d4191df8e1ec74bc
#
_cell.length_a   1.000
_cell.length_b   1.000
_cell.length_c   1.000
_cell.angle_alpha   90.00
_cell.angle_beta   90.00
_cell.angle_gamma   90.00
#
_symmetry.space_group_name_H-M   'P 1'
#
loop_
_entity.id
_entity.type
_entity.pdbx_description
1 polymer ?
#
loop_
_entity_poly.entity_id
_entity_poly.type
_entity_poly.pdbx_seq_one_letter_code
_entity_poly.pdbx_strand_id
1 'polypeptide(L)'
;TKEEKIKLSRYMFGKAVGDEDVENARLQPALVGQSAYWIAKQAGFEIPEDTSIICVPCKEVGPKEPISREKLSPVLAVFKVKDDKEGFQKAAEMVEFNGLGHSAAIHCKEQAMADAYGEKVKAMRIIWNSPSTFGGIGNVYNSFLPSLTLGCGSYGRNSIGGNVSAV
;
A
#
# COMPACT_ATOMS: atom_id res chain seq x y z
N THR A 1 -5.26 18.64 -5.39
CA THR A 1 -6.54 19.25 -5.02
C THR A 1 -7.61 18.18 -4.77
N LYS A 2 -8.78 18.58 -4.22
CA LYS A 2 -9.92 17.67 -4.03
C LYS A 2 -10.50 17.20 -5.38
N GLU A 3 -10.53 18.10 -6.35
CA GLU A 3 -11.03 17.80 -7.70
C GLU A 3 -10.14 16.77 -8.40
N GLU A 4 -8.82 16.94 -8.35
CA GLU A 4 -7.86 15.97 -8.92
C GLU A 4 -7.96 14.60 -8.25
N LYS A 5 -8.16 14.55 -6.92
CA LYS A 5 -8.43 13.28 -6.22
C LYS A 5 -9.67 12.57 -6.78
N ILE A 6 -10.76 13.31 -7.05
CA ILE A 6 -11.98 12.75 -7.62
C ILE A 6 -11.73 12.22 -9.04
N LYS A 7 -11.08 13.00 -9.89
CA LYS A 7 -10.70 12.59 -11.25
C LYS A 7 -9.84 11.33 -11.23
N LEU A 8 -8.81 11.33 -10.40
CA LEU A 8 -7.90 10.19 -10.23
C LEU A 8 -8.65 8.94 -9.77
N SER A 9 -9.49 9.05 -8.74
CA SER A 9 -10.25 7.91 -8.21
C SER A 9 -11.21 7.33 -9.26
N ARG A 10 -11.93 8.17 -10.00
CA ARG A 10 -12.83 7.73 -11.07
C ARG A 10 -12.08 7.07 -12.22
N TYR A 11 -10.95 7.61 -12.62
CA TYR A 11 -10.12 6.99 -13.64
C TYR A 11 -9.60 5.62 -13.18
N MET A 12 -9.04 5.55 -11.97
CA MET A 12 -8.40 4.33 -11.45
C MET A 12 -9.41 3.22 -11.10
N PHE A 13 -10.60 3.57 -10.61
CA PHE A 13 -11.53 2.63 -9.98
C PHE A 13 -12.96 2.69 -10.52
N GLY A 14 -13.22 3.57 -11.47
CA GLY A 14 -14.56 3.85 -12.00
C GLY A 14 -15.47 4.63 -11.03
N LYS A 15 -15.03 4.86 -9.80
CA LYS A 15 -15.80 5.48 -8.71
C LYS A 15 -14.92 6.39 -7.85
N ALA A 16 -15.54 7.36 -7.21
CA ALA A 16 -14.91 8.23 -6.22
C ALA A 16 -15.74 8.30 -4.93
N VAL A 17 -15.13 8.83 -3.87
CA VAL A 17 -15.82 9.05 -2.59
C VAL A 17 -17.08 9.88 -2.79
N GLY A 18 -18.22 9.36 -2.32
CA GLY A 18 -19.53 9.97 -2.46
C GLY A 18 -20.32 9.55 -3.71
N ASP A 19 -19.73 8.77 -4.61
CA ASP A 19 -20.46 8.19 -5.73
C ASP A 19 -21.38 7.06 -5.23
N GLU A 20 -22.48 6.85 -5.94
CA GLU A 20 -23.39 5.73 -5.72
C GLU A 20 -22.64 4.40 -5.97
N ASP A 21 -22.89 3.38 -5.14
CA ASP A 21 -22.24 2.06 -5.19
C ASP A 21 -20.69 2.12 -5.18
N VAL A 22 -20.10 3.07 -4.45
CA VAL A 22 -18.64 3.26 -4.38
C VAL A 22 -17.89 2.03 -3.89
N GLU A 23 -18.51 1.19 -3.08
CA GLU A 23 -17.96 -0.08 -2.60
C GLU A 23 -17.71 -1.10 -3.74
N ASN A 24 -18.39 -0.94 -4.86
CA ASN A 24 -18.20 -1.74 -6.07
C ASN A 24 -17.05 -1.27 -6.97
N ALA A 25 -16.29 -0.24 -6.54
CA ALA A 25 -15.11 0.24 -7.23
C ALA A 25 -14.11 -0.90 -7.53
N ARG A 26 -13.56 -0.93 -8.74
CA ARG A 26 -12.59 -1.94 -9.20
C ARG A 26 -11.42 -1.27 -9.88
N LEU A 27 -10.22 -1.76 -9.59
CA LEU A 27 -9.00 -1.27 -10.22
C LEU A 27 -9.05 -1.49 -11.73
N GLN A 28 -8.77 -0.45 -12.50
CA GLN A 28 -8.64 -0.53 -13.95
C GLN A 28 -7.31 -1.20 -14.33
N PRO A 29 -7.31 -2.35 -15.01
CA PRO A 29 -6.08 -3.09 -15.30
C PRO A 29 -5.05 -2.30 -16.13
N ALA A 30 -5.50 -1.40 -17.00
CA ALA A 30 -4.64 -0.63 -17.90
C ALA A 30 -3.62 0.29 -17.18
N LEU A 31 -3.85 0.62 -15.89
CA LEU A 31 -2.94 1.47 -15.13
C LEU A 31 -1.80 0.71 -14.42
N VAL A 32 -1.88 -0.62 -14.38
CA VAL A 32 -0.85 -1.43 -13.69
C VAL A 32 0.50 -1.26 -14.37
N GLY A 33 1.52 -0.88 -13.58
CA GLY A 33 2.87 -0.64 -14.09
C GLY A 33 3.08 0.68 -14.84
N GLN A 34 2.06 1.53 -14.96
CA GLN A 34 2.18 2.84 -15.61
C GLN A 34 2.83 3.88 -14.70
N SER A 35 3.45 4.91 -15.32
CA SER A 35 4.06 6.02 -14.57
C SER A 35 3.01 6.95 -13.94
N ALA A 36 3.42 7.68 -12.89
CA ALA A 36 2.58 8.70 -12.27
C ALA A 36 2.08 9.75 -13.27
N TYR A 37 2.98 10.22 -14.14
CA TYR A 37 2.66 11.18 -15.20
C TYR A 37 1.58 10.64 -16.14
N TRP A 38 1.75 9.41 -16.64
CA TRP A 38 0.77 8.80 -17.53
C TRP A 38 -0.60 8.68 -16.87
N ILE A 39 -0.65 8.22 -15.61
CA ILE A 39 -1.91 8.07 -14.86
C ILE A 39 -2.61 9.43 -14.68
N ALA A 40 -1.87 10.48 -14.30
CA ALA A 40 -2.42 11.81 -14.13
C ALA A 40 -3.02 12.36 -15.43
N LYS A 41 -2.28 12.21 -16.55
CA LYS A 41 -2.73 12.60 -17.88
C LYS A 41 -4.03 11.91 -18.29
N GLN A 42 -4.12 10.60 -18.07
CA GLN A 42 -5.35 9.85 -18.35
C GLN A 42 -6.51 10.24 -17.41
N ALA A 43 -6.21 10.58 -16.16
CA ALA A 43 -7.19 11.07 -15.21
C ALA A 43 -7.64 12.53 -15.47
N GLY A 44 -7.01 13.24 -16.40
CA GLY A 44 -7.40 14.58 -16.83
C GLY A 44 -6.90 15.70 -15.90
N PHE A 45 -5.66 15.56 -15.39
CA PHE A 45 -4.94 16.63 -14.72
C PHE A 45 -3.44 16.57 -15.01
N GLU A 46 -2.76 17.69 -14.84
CA GLU A 46 -1.34 17.85 -15.18
C GLU A 46 -0.45 17.77 -13.94
N ILE A 47 0.67 17.10 -14.10
CA ILE A 47 1.79 17.06 -13.14
C ILE A 47 3.11 17.12 -13.95
N PRO A 48 4.25 17.48 -13.33
CA PRO A 48 5.55 17.40 -13.99
C PRO A 48 5.83 15.99 -14.52
N GLU A 49 6.46 15.89 -15.68
CA GLU A 49 6.74 14.60 -16.35
C GLU A 49 7.68 13.71 -15.54
N ASP A 50 8.57 14.30 -14.76
CA ASP A 50 9.53 13.64 -13.87
C ASP A 50 8.93 13.23 -12.52
N THR A 51 7.61 13.41 -12.30
CA THR A 51 6.93 13.02 -11.08
C THR A 51 7.01 11.50 -10.87
N SER A 52 7.69 11.09 -9.81
CA SER A 52 7.89 9.67 -9.50
C SER A 52 6.66 9.03 -8.83
N ILE A 53 5.90 9.80 -8.05
CA ILE A 53 4.79 9.27 -7.23
C ILE A 53 3.71 10.31 -6.98
N ILE A 54 2.44 9.88 -6.94
CA ILE A 54 1.30 10.70 -6.56
C ILE A 54 0.88 10.32 -5.12
N CYS A 55 0.98 11.25 -4.19
CA CYS A 55 0.49 11.09 -2.83
C CYS A 55 -0.91 11.66 -2.68
N VAL A 56 -1.87 10.84 -2.27
CA VAL A 56 -3.29 11.22 -2.17
C VAL A 56 -3.74 11.19 -0.71
N PRO A 57 -4.06 12.35 -0.10
CA PRO A 57 -4.59 12.38 1.25
C PRO A 57 -5.94 11.66 1.35
N CYS A 58 -6.02 10.68 2.25
CA CYS A 58 -7.21 9.90 2.54
C CYS A 58 -7.60 10.04 4.02
N LYS A 59 -8.88 9.86 4.32
CA LYS A 59 -9.40 9.96 5.70
C LYS A 59 -9.65 8.60 6.33
N GLU A 60 -10.15 7.66 5.55
CA GLU A 60 -10.53 6.33 6.01
C GLU A 60 -9.97 5.23 5.10
N VAL A 61 -9.91 4.03 5.61
CA VAL A 61 -9.57 2.81 4.86
C VAL A 61 -10.87 2.04 4.63
N GLY A 62 -11.04 1.51 3.42
CA GLY A 62 -12.16 0.62 3.17
C GLY A 62 -12.90 0.89 1.86
N PRO A 63 -14.03 0.21 1.66
CA PRO A 63 -14.75 0.21 0.38
C PRO A 63 -15.20 1.60 -0.08
N LYS A 64 -15.47 2.51 0.86
CA LYS A 64 -15.94 3.87 0.56
C LYS A 64 -14.84 4.85 0.15
N GLU A 65 -13.56 4.48 0.35
CA GLU A 65 -12.40 5.25 -0.10
C GLU A 65 -11.60 4.42 -1.14
N PRO A 66 -11.95 4.48 -2.44
CA PRO A 66 -11.33 3.63 -3.46
C PRO A 66 -9.80 3.75 -3.52
N ILE A 67 -9.25 4.94 -3.26
CA ILE A 67 -7.80 5.17 -3.23
C ILE A 67 -7.10 4.39 -2.11
N SER A 68 -7.81 3.91 -1.10
CA SER A 68 -7.22 3.04 -0.07
C SER A 68 -6.99 1.59 -0.53
N ARG A 69 -7.51 1.19 -1.69
CA ARG A 69 -7.29 -0.14 -2.29
C ARG A 69 -5.85 -0.29 -2.79
N GLU A 70 -5.43 -1.53 -3.01
CA GLU A 70 -4.20 -1.84 -3.76
C GLU A 70 -4.29 -1.26 -5.19
N LYS A 71 -3.16 -0.72 -5.68
CA LYS A 71 -3.16 0.04 -6.93
C LYS A 71 -2.16 -0.46 -7.98
N LEU A 72 -1.14 -1.23 -7.58
CA LEU A 72 -0.06 -1.74 -8.45
C LEU A 72 0.56 -0.64 -9.35
N SER A 73 0.66 0.56 -8.82
CA SER A 73 1.06 1.77 -9.54
C SER A 73 1.65 2.80 -8.56
N PRO A 74 2.38 3.84 -9.06
CA PRO A 74 3.00 4.86 -8.21
C PRO A 74 1.97 5.89 -7.67
N VAL A 75 0.88 5.41 -7.10
CA VAL A 75 -0.13 6.22 -6.41
C VAL A 75 -0.29 5.72 -4.99
N LEU A 76 -0.01 6.55 -3.99
CA LEU A 76 -0.11 6.22 -2.57
C LEU A 76 -1.30 6.89 -1.89
N ALA A 77 -2.06 6.11 -1.13
CA ALA A 77 -2.94 6.66 -0.11
C ALA A 77 -2.11 7.11 1.09
N VAL A 78 -2.31 8.35 1.55
CA VAL A 78 -1.59 8.94 2.66
C VAL A 78 -2.58 9.32 3.75
N PHE A 79 -2.33 8.88 4.98
CA PHE A 79 -3.17 9.14 6.14
C PHE A 79 -2.38 9.95 7.16
N LYS A 80 -2.93 11.10 7.57
CA LYS A 80 -2.41 11.86 8.69
C LYS A 80 -3.07 11.34 9.96
N VAL A 81 -2.26 10.92 10.92
CA VAL A 81 -2.68 10.39 12.22
C VAL A 81 -2.21 11.31 13.34
N LYS A 82 -2.85 11.24 14.49
CA LYS A 82 -2.54 12.10 15.64
C LYS A 82 -1.44 11.52 16.53
N ASP A 83 -1.34 10.20 16.57
CA ASP A 83 -0.41 9.44 17.42
C ASP A 83 -0.08 8.07 16.82
N ASP A 84 0.87 7.38 17.43
CA ASP A 84 1.35 6.06 16.98
C ASP A 84 0.24 4.99 17.06
N LYS A 85 -0.61 5.07 18.07
CA LYS A 85 -1.73 4.13 18.25
C LYS A 85 -2.72 4.21 17.09
N GLU A 86 -3.08 5.42 16.67
CA GLU A 86 -3.92 5.63 15.48
C GLU A 86 -3.19 5.18 14.21
N GLY A 87 -1.87 5.44 14.12
CA GLY A 87 -1.03 5.00 13.00
C GLY A 87 -1.01 3.48 12.85
N PHE A 88 -0.80 2.76 13.93
CA PHE A 88 -0.80 1.29 13.94
C PHE A 88 -2.19 0.72 13.60
N GLN A 89 -3.24 1.33 14.13
CA GLN A 89 -4.61 0.94 13.79
C GLN A 89 -4.87 1.14 12.29
N LYS A 90 -4.47 2.29 11.73
CA LYS A 90 -4.63 2.60 10.31
C LYS A 90 -3.85 1.64 9.42
N ALA A 91 -2.62 1.29 9.80
CA ALA A 91 -1.80 0.31 9.10
C ALA A 91 -2.46 -1.10 9.12
N ALA A 92 -2.99 -1.52 10.27
CA ALA A 92 -3.69 -2.79 10.38
C ALA A 92 -4.95 -2.81 9.48
N GLU A 93 -5.76 -1.75 9.46
CA GLU A 93 -6.91 -1.61 8.57
C GLU A 93 -6.51 -1.71 7.09
N MET A 94 -5.40 -1.06 6.70
CA MET A 94 -4.88 -1.12 5.33
C MET A 94 -4.50 -2.54 4.92
N VAL A 95 -3.80 -3.27 5.79
CA VAL A 95 -3.41 -4.66 5.54
C VAL A 95 -4.62 -5.58 5.49
N GLU A 96 -5.57 -5.43 6.41
CA GLU A 96 -6.80 -6.23 6.43
C GLU A 96 -7.67 -6.00 5.19
N PHE A 97 -7.76 -4.76 4.74
CA PHE A 97 -8.57 -4.41 3.57
C PHE A 97 -7.95 -4.86 2.24
N ASN A 98 -6.62 -4.76 2.10
CA ASN A 98 -5.91 -5.06 0.85
C ASN A 98 -5.35 -6.48 0.76
N GLY A 99 -5.56 -7.30 1.76
CA GLY A 99 -5.06 -8.66 1.82
C GLY A 99 -3.97 -8.85 2.88
N LEU A 100 -4.21 -9.82 3.74
CA LEU A 100 -3.36 -10.12 4.88
C LEU A 100 -2.05 -10.80 4.47
N GLY A 101 -1.00 -10.51 5.21
CA GLY A 101 0.18 -11.35 5.31
C GLY A 101 1.36 -10.98 4.44
N HIS A 102 1.27 -10.02 3.51
CA HIS A 102 2.39 -9.73 2.62
C HIS A 102 3.57 -9.06 3.37
N SER A 103 3.63 -7.76 3.41
CA SER A 103 4.73 -7.01 4.02
C SER A 103 4.26 -5.65 4.51
N ALA A 104 4.84 -5.18 5.61
CA ALA A 104 4.62 -3.85 6.12
C ALA A 104 5.96 -3.23 6.56
N ALA A 105 6.08 -1.91 6.49
CA ALA A 105 7.28 -1.21 6.90
C ALA A 105 6.95 -0.15 7.96
N ILE A 106 7.89 0.05 8.88
CA ILE A 106 7.84 1.11 9.88
C ILE A 106 9.17 1.85 9.91
N HIS A 107 9.11 3.17 10.02
CA HIS A 107 10.27 4.02 10.24
C HIS A 107 10.12 4.69 11.61
N CYS A 108 10.91 4.25 12.58
CA CYS A 108 10.91 4.77 13.96
C CYS A 108 12.29 4.63 14.59
N LYS A 109 12.51 5.35 15.69
CA LYS A 109 13.81 5.31 16.41
C LYS A 109 13.89 4.11 17.36
N GLU A 110 12.81 3.77 18.01
CA GLU A 110 12.78 2.83 19.13
C GLU A 110 12.34 1.44 18.65
N GLN A 111 13.12 0.40 18.98
CA GLN A 111 12.81 -0.97 18.67
C GLN A 111 11.45 -1.41 19.26
N ALA A 112 11.17 -1.02 20.50
CA ALA A 112 9.90 -1.33 21.15
C ALA A 112 8.68 -0.85 20.36
N MET A 113 8.80 0.25 19.63
CA MET A 113 7.75 0.74 18.71
C MET A 113 7.61 -0.17 17.48
N ALA A 114 8.75 -0.63 16.92
CA ALA A 114 8.73 -1.56 15.80
C ALA A 114 8.12 -2.92 16.18
N ASP A 115 8.43 -3.40 17.39
CA ASP A 115 7.89 -4.64 17.94
C ASP A 115 6.37 -4.52 18.15
N ALA A 116 5.90 -3.44 18.78
CA ALA A 116 4.47 -3.18 18.98
C ALA A 116 3.70 -3.03 17.64
N TYR A 117 4.34 -2.44 16.63
CA TYR A 117 3.79 -2.39 15.27
C TYR A 117 3.65 -3.79 14.67
N GLY A 118 4.69 -4.64 14.81
CA GLY A 118 4.71 -6.01 14.32
C GLY A 118 3.67 -6.91 14.96
N GLU A 119 3.36 -6.70 16.25
CA GLU A 119 2.27 -7.40 16.94
C GLU A 119 0.88 -6.98 16.45
N LYS A 120 0.74 -5.72 16.02
CA LYS A 120 -0.55 -5.17 15.60
C LYS A 120 -0.88 -5.45 14.14
N VAL A 121 0.13 -5.41 13.25
CA VAL A 121 -0.06 -5.50 11.80
C VAL A 121 0.18 -6.92 11.32
N LYS A 122 -0.83 -7.57 10.77
CA LYS A 122 -0.80 -8.97 10.31
C LYS A 122 -0.07 -9.12 8.98
N ALA A 123 1.24 -8.89 9.00
CA ALA A 123 2.15 -9.07 7.86
C ALA A 123 3.26 -10.06 8.24
N MET A 124 3.66 -10.93 7.31
CA MET A 124 4.73 -11.93 7.54
C MET A 124 6.12 -11.31 7.59
N ARG A 125 6.26 -10.10 7.03
CA ARG A 125 7.51 -9.34 7.04
C ARG A 125 7.24 -7.95 7.57
N ILE A 126 7.88 -7.63 8.68
CA ILE A 126 7.93 -6.27 9.23
C ILE A 126 9.31 -5.71 8.93
N ILE A 127 9.34 -4.66 8.12
CA ILE A 127 10.58 -4.02 7.68
C ILE A 127 10.79 -2.76 8.52
N TRP A 128 11.89 -2.74 9.29
CA TRP A 128 12.22 -1.61 10.15
C TRP A 128 13.31 -0.74 9.53
N ASN A 129 13.03 0.55 9.37
CA ASN A 129 13.96 1.58 8.86
C ASN A 129 14.62 1.24 7.52
N SER A 130 13.92 0.47 6.68
CA SER A 130 14.36 0.14 5.34
C SER A 130 13.18 0.27 4.36
N PRO A 131 13.43 0.60 3.09
CA PRO A 131 12.40 0.58 2.07
C PRO A 131 11.75 -0.80 1.98
N SER A 132 10.41 -0.84 1.92
CA SER A 132 9.64 -2.09 1.94
C SER A 132 10.06 -3.07 0.83
N THR A 133 10.30 -2.58 -0.38
CA THR A 133 10.74 -3.41 -1.51
C THR A 133 12.08 -4.08 -1.24
N PHE A 134 13.09 -3.31 -0.88
CA PHE A 134 14.44 -3.86 -0.63
C PHE A 134 14.47 -4.74 0.60
N GLY A 135 13.80 -4.32 1.68
CA GLY A 135 13.70 -5.12 2.89
C GLY A 135 12.96 -6.44 2.67
N GLY A 136 11.89 -6.43 1.88
CA GLY A 136 11.11 -7.64 1.56
C GLY A 136 11.85 -8.63 0.67
N ILE A 137 12.62 -8.14 -0.31
CA ILE A 137 13.41 -8.99 -1.23
C ILE A 137 14.54 -9.73 -0.49
N GLY A 138 15.10 -9.13 0.55
CA GLY A 138 16.20 -9.74 1.31
C GLY A 138 17.60 -9.49 0.71
N ASN A 139 18.54 -10.38 0.98
CA ASN A 139 19.93 -10.33 0.53
C ASN A 139 20.75 -9.22 1.21
N VAL A 140 21.28 -8.24 0.44
CA VAL A 140 22.22 -7.20 0.92
C VAL A 140 21.67 -6.37 2.07
N TYR A 141 20.36 -6.24 2.17
CA TYR A 141 19.69 -5.33 3.11
C TYR A 141 19.31 -5.95 4.45
N ASN A 142 19.28 -7.28 4.55
CA ASN A 142 18.92 -8.03 5.75
C ASN A 142 19.21 -9.52 5.59
N SER A 143 18.86 -10.31 6.62
CA SER A 143 19.09 -11.76 6.66
C SER A 143 18.02 -12.62 5.97
N PHE A 144 17.02 -12.01 5.33
CA PHE A 144 16.04 -12.78 4.56
C PHE A 144 16.71 -13.43 3.33
N LEU A 145 16.28 -14.62 2.99
CA LEU A 145 16.68 -15.24 1.73
C LEU A 145 16.24 -14.33 0.56
N PRO A 146 17.12 -14.09 -0.44
CA PRO A 146 16.76 -13.27 -1.58
C PRO A 146 15.62 -13.94 -2.38
N SER A 147 14.57 -13.18 -2.66
CA SER A 147 13.43 -13.69 -3.43
C SER A 147 12.64 -12.56 -4.06
N LEU A 148 12.14 -12.79 -5.27
CA LEU A 148 11.15 -11.93 -5.93
C LEU A 148 9.71 -12.43 -5.73
N THR A 149 9.53 -13.61 -5.14
CA THR A 149 8.23 -14.18 -4.80
C THR A 149 8.08 -14.22 -3.29
N LEU A 150 7.16 -13.39 -2.77
CA LEU A 150 6.93 -13.23 -1.34
C LEU A 150 5.62 -13.92 -0.94
N GLY A 151 5.73 -14.90 -0.02
CA GLY A 151 4.57 -15.58 0.55
C GLY A 151 3.82 -14.70 1.56
N CYS A 152 2.56 -15.00 1.79
CA CYS A 152 1.69 -14.32 2.77
C CYS A 152 1.36 -15.20 3.99
N GLY A 153 1.80 -16.45 4.02
CA GLY A 153 1.67 -17.38 5.13
C GLY A 153 0.24 -17.61 5.60
N SER A 154 0.09 -17.97 6.85
CA SER A 154 -1.21 -18.24 7.48
C SER A 154 -2.15 -17.04 7.44
N TYR A 155 -1.64 -15.82 7.58
CA TYR A 155 -2.46 -14.61 7.43
C TYR A 155 -3.09 -14.52 6.03
N GLY A 156 -2.33 -14.85 4.98
CA GLY A 156 -2.78 -14.88 3.58
C GLY A 156 -3.46 -16.19 3.18
N ARG A 157 -3.70 -17.10 4.12
CA ARG A 157 -4.31 -18.42 3.92
C ARG A 157 -3.54 -19.30 2.93
N ASN A 158 -2.20 -19.27 3.00
CA ASN A 158 -1.32 -20.15 2.23
C ASN A 158 -0.19 -20.68 3.11
N SER A 159 0.54 -21.69 2.61
CA SER A 159 1.60 -22.39 3.36
C SER A 159 2.97 -21.68 3.29
N ILE A 160 3.10 -20.63 2.49
CA ILE A 160 4.39 -19.97 2.27
C ILE A 160 4.49 -18.76 3.21
N GLY A 161 5.22 -18.92 4.32
CA GLY A 161 5.40 -17.87 5.33
C GLY A 161 6.66 -17.01 5.16
N GLY A 162 7.56 -17.37 4.27
CA GLY A 162 8.85 -16.69 4.04
C GLY A 162 9.07 -16.29 2.59
N ASN A 163 10.27 -15.87 2.29
CA ASN A 163 10.70 -15.67 0.91
C ASN A 163 10.81 -17.03 0.22
N VAL A 164 10.29 -17.13 -0.99
CA VAL A 164 10.29 -18.37 -1.77
C VAL A 164 11.63 -18.49 -2.48
N SER A 165 12.33 -19.58 -2.22
CA SER A 165 13.57 -19.93 -2.92
C SER A 165 13.40 -21.20 -3.77
N ALA A 166 14.35 -21.48 -4.65
CA ALA A 166 14.37 -22.67 -5.50
C ALA A 166 15.02 -23.91 -4.82
N VAL A 167 15.18 -23.88 -3.50
CA VAL A 167 15.79 -24.97 -2.71
C VAL A 167 14.71 -25.73 -1.98
#